data_28967df3d1a34ec6c5ae3daeb50d40af
#
_entry.id   28967df3d1a34ec6c5ae3daeb50d40af
#
_cell.length_a   1.000
_cell.length_b   1.000
_cell.length_c   1.000
_cell.angle_alpha   90.00
_cell.angle_beta   90.00
_cell.angle_gamma   90.00
#
_symmetry.space_group_name_H-M   'P 1'
#
loop_
_entity.id
_entity.type
_entity.pdbx_description
1 polymer ?
#
loop_
_entity_poly.entity_id
_entity_poly.type
_entity_poly.pdbx_seq_one_letter_code
_entity_poly.pdbx_strand_id
1 'polypeptide(L)'
;MIIILIIAAAISAVMSKVEGSNDYLDSIIIIFIVALNAIMGVVQEAKAEKSLDALKKMSAPTAKVKRDGIIQSIPSINVVPGDLIIIETGSYIPADARLVKSYNLKVEESALTGETVPVLKDERAILSEKAPIGDLINMVFGATIAVARTCRSNSNTEQE
;
A
#
# COMPACT_ATOMS: atom_id res chain seq x y z
N MET A 1 -23.31 -12.79 11.13
CA MET A 1 -24.76 -13.03 10.90
C MET A 1 -25.07 -14.43 10.34
N ILE A 2 -24.35 -14.93 9.35
CA ILE A 2 -24.58 -16.25 8.75
C ILE A 2 -24.52 -17.40 9.80
N ILE A 3 -23.59 -17.35 10.74
CA ILE A 3 -23.42 -18.37 11.79
C ILE A 3 -24.70 -18.50 12.66
N ILE A 4 -25.32 -17.37 13.01
CA ILE A 4 -26.53 -17.37 13.81
C ILE A 4 -27.70 -18.03 13.07
N LEU A 5 -27.81 -17.77 11.76
CA LEU A 5 -28.82 -18.38 10.90
C LEU A 5 -28.61 -19.89 10.74
N ILE A 6 -27.37 -20.34 10.63
CA ILE A 6 -27.04 -21.78 10.58
C ILE A 6 -27.41 -22.49 11.88
N ILE A 7 -27.12 -21.85 13.02
CA ILE A 7 -27.48 -22.38 14.35
C ILE A 7 -29.03 -22.47 14.47
N ALA A 8 -29.72 -21.41 14.04
CA ALA A 8 -31.20 -21.40 14.07
C ALA A 8 -31.80 -22.50 13.16
N ALA A 9 -31.22 -22.69 11.98
CA ALA A 9 -31.64 -23.78 11.08
C ALA A 9 -31.41 -25.16 11.69
N ALA A 10 -30.28 -25.38 12.36
CA ALA A 10 -29.98 -26.63 13.05
C ALA A 10 -30.93 -26.91 14.20
N ILE A 11 -31.23 -25.89 15.00
CA ILE A 11 -32.19 -26.00 16.11
C ILE A 11 -33.60 -26.32 15.56
N SER A 12 -34.06 -25.62 14.54
CA SER A 12 -35.35 -25.85 13.88
C SER A 12 -35.48 -27.29 13.35
N ALA A 13 -34.42 -27.81 12.71
CA ALA A 13 -34.40 -29.17 12.20
C ALA A 13 -34.46 -30.24 13.29
N VAL A 14 -33.83 -29.98 14.45
CA VAL A 14 -33.88 -30.87 15.62
C VAL A 14 -35.29 -30.86 16.27
N MET A 15 -35.87 -29.67 16.41
CA MET A 15 -37.25 -29.55 16.99
C MET A 15 -38.30 -30.24 16.13
N SER A 16 -38.23 -30.08 14.78
CA SER A 16 -39.13 -30.78 13.84
C SER A 16 -39.06 -32.29 13.98
N LYS A 17 -37.89 -32.87 14.26
CA LYS A 17 -37.71 -34.28 14.54
C LYS A 17 -38.34 -34.74 15.88
N VAL A 18 -38.26 -33.88 16.90
CA VAL A 18 -38.79 -34.24 18.24
C VAL A 18 -40.29 -34.15 18.27
N GLU A 19 -40.93 -33.23 17.56
CA GLU A 19 -42.38 -33.08 17.50
C GLU A 19 -43.07 -34.10 16.55
N GLY A 20 -42.30 -34.93 15.84
CA GLY A 20 -42.84 -35.96 14.96
C GLY A 20 -43.65 -35.41 13.77
N SER A 21 -43.59 -34.12 13.55
CA SER A 21 -44.20 -33.46 12.38
C SER A 21 -43.25 -33.60 11.20
N ASN A 22 -43.79 -34.11 10.08
CA ASN A 22 -43.03 -34.26 8.82
C ASN A 22 -42.90 -32.93 8.09
N ASP A 23 -42.91 -31.84 8.80
CA ASP A 23 -42.96 -30.48 8.26
C ASP A 23 -41.52 -29.91 8.10
N TYR A 24 -40.85 -30.43 7.05
CA TYR A 24 -39.50 -29.98 6.70
C TYR A 24 -39.48 -28.62 5.94
N LEU A 25 -40.67 -28.02 5.72
CA LEU A 25 -40.82 -26.80 4.95
C LEU A 25 -40.04 -25.64 5.59
N ASP A 26 -40.11 -25.50 6.92
CA ASP A 26 -39.39 -24.44 7.66
C ASP A 26 -37.88 -24.57 7.50
N SER A 27 -37.38 -25.82 7.62
CA SER A 27 -35.95 -26.07 7.46
C SER A 27 -35.45 -25.77 6.03
N ILE A 28 -36.25 -26.11 5.02
CA ILE A 28 -35.93 -25.81 3.63
C ILE A 28 -35.90 -24.32 3.36
N ILE A 29 -36.87 -23.58 3.88
CA ILE A 29 -36.93 -22.12 3.74
C ILE A 29 -35.71 -21.45 4.40
N ILE A 30 -35.32 -21.88 5.61
CA ILE A 30 -34.17 -21.34 6.30
C ILE A 30 -32.89 -21.60 5.50
N ILE A 31 -32.68 -22.84 5.00
CA ILE A 31 -31.52 -23.18 4.18
C ILE A 31 -31.47 -22.33 2.90
N PHE A 32 -32.62 -22.12 2.25
CA PHE A 32 -32.73 -21.30 1.06
C PHE A 32 -32.34 -19.83 1.35
N ILE A 33 -32.83 -19.28 2.46
CA ILE A 33 -32.47 -17.92 2.89
C ILE A 33 -30.97 -17.81 3.17
N VAL A 34 -30.39 -18.81 3.86
CA VAL A 34 -28.95 -18.85 4.15
C VAL A 34 -28.13 -18.90 2.86
N ALA A 35 -28.55 -19.72 1.90
CA ALA A 35 -27.87 -19.80 0.61
C ALA A 35 -27.94 -18.48 -0.17
N LEU A 36 -29.10 -17.83 -0.21
CA LEU A 36 -29.25 -16.52 -0.84
C LEU A 36 -28.36 -15.45 -0.16
N ASN A 37 -28.35 -15.42 1.16
CA ASN A 37 -27.51 -14.50 1.91
C ASN A 37 -26.01 -14.74 1.65
N ALA A 38 -25.59 -16.00 1.57
CA ALA A 38 -24.20 -16.35 1.26
C ALA A 38 -23.80 -15.87 -0.14
N ILE A 39 -24.63 -16.12 -1.15
CA ILE A 39 -24.38 -15.66 -2.52
C ILE A 39 -24.31 -14.13 -2.58
N MET A 40 -25.27 -13.44 -1.92
CA MET A 40 -25.29 -12.00 -1.88
C MET A 40 -24.04 -11.43 -1.18
N GLY A 41 -23.60 -12.06 -0.09
CA GLY A 41 -22.38 -11.68 0.64
C GLY A 41 -21.14 -11.74 -0.24
N VAL A 42 -20.95 -12.84 -0.98
CA VAL A 42 -19.83 -13.00 -1.92
C VAL A 42 -19.85 -11.93 -3.03
N VAL A 43 -21.03 -11.65 -3.59
CA VAL A 43 -21.18 -10.63 -4.63
C VAL A 43 -20.86 -9.22 -4.09
N GLN A 44 -21.30 -8.91 -2.88
CA GLN A 44 -21.01 -7.62 -2.24
C GLN A 44 -19.53 -7.46 -1.93
N GLU A 45 -18.88 -8.51 -1.42
CA GLU A 45 -17.45 -8.52 -1.12
C GLU A 45 -16.61 -8.32 -2.39
N ALA A 46 -16.91 -9.06 -3.47
CA ALA A 46 -16.23 -8.90 -4.75
C ALA A 46 -16.39 -7.47 -5.33
N LYS A 47 -17.57 -6.86 -5.18
CA LYS A 47 -17.77 -5.46 -5.60
C LYS A 47 -16.98 -4.48 -4.75
N ALA A 48 -16.91 -4.69 -3.44
CA ALA A 48 -16.14 -3.84 -2.53
C ALA A 48 -14.63 -3.92 -2.83
N GLU A 49 -14.10 -5.12 -3.03
CA GLU A 49 -12.71 -5.35 -3.40
C GLU A 49 -12.35 -4.66 -4.73
N LYS A 50 -13.19 -4.81 -5.75
CA LYS A 50 -12.98 -4.14 -7.04
C LYS A 50 -12.98 -2.61 -6.92
N SER A 51 -13.81 -2.05 -6.05
CA SER A 51 -13.84 -0.60 -5.79
C SER A 51 -12.56 -0.13 -5.09
N LEU A 52 -12.05 -0.90 -4.12
CA LEU A 52 -10.78 -0.61 -3.45
C LEU A 52 -9.60 -0.71 -4.41
N ASP A 53 -9.59 -1.68 -5.32
CA ASP A 53 -8.53 -1.81 -6.33
C ASP A 53 -8.53 -0.63 -7.32
N ALA A 54 -9.72 -0.13 -7.69
CA ALA A 54 -9.82 1.07 -8.52
C ALA A 54 -9.23 2.30 -7.81
N LEU A 55 -9.52 2.48 -6.52
CA LEU A 55 -8.95 3.56 -5.71
C LEU A 55 -7.43 3.43 -5.55
N LYS A 56 -6.92 2.24 -5.29
CA LYS A 56 -5.47 1.98 -5.21
C LYS A 56 -4.76 2.33 -6.52
N LYS A 57 -5.34 1.99 -7.67
CA LYS A 57 -4.78 2.33 -8.98
C LYS A 57 -4.77 3.84 -9.26
N MET A 58 -5.79 4.56 -8.80
CA MET A 58 -5.85 6.02 -8.95
C MET A 58 -4.87 6.75 -8.03
N SER A 59 -4.55 6.17 -6.87
CA SER A 59 -3.64 6.73 -5.88
C SER A 59 -2.21 6.19 -5.99
N ALA A 60 -1.91 5.36 -7.00
CA ALA A 60 -0.57 4.80 -7.18
C ALA A 60 0.44 5.94 -7.44
N PRO A 61 1.45 6.10 -6.59
CA PRO A 61 2.44 7.14 -6.78
C PRO A 61 3.21 6.89 -8.08
N THR A 62 3.50 7.97 -8.82
CA THR A 62 4.32 7.94 -10.02
C THR A 62 5.70 8.51 -9.73
N ALA A 63 6.71 7.98 -10.40
CA ALA A 63 8.07 8.44 -10.33
C ALA A 63 8.51 9.04 -11.67
N LYS A 64 9.22 10.16 -11.65
CA LYS A 64 9.91 10.69 -12.82
C LYS A 64 11.30 10.08 -12.88
N VAL A 65 11.58 9.31 -13.94
CA VAL A 65 12.88 8.69 -14.14
C VAL A 65 13.49 9.14 -15.45
N LYS A 66 14.81 9.17 -15.50
CA LYS A 66 15.55 9.44 -16.73
C LYS A 66 16.23 8.17 -17.21
N ARG A 67 15.76 7.61 -18.35
CA ARG A 67 16.33 6.44 -19.03
C ARG A 67 16.75 6.86 -20.43
N ASP A 68 17.91 6.46 -20.88
CA ASP A 68 18.44 6.77 -22.23
C ASP A 68 18.38 8.26 -22.59
N GLY A 69 18.58 9.13 -21.59
CA GLY A 69 18.52 10.57 -21.79
C GLY A 69 17.11 11.18 -21.76
N ILE A 70 16.05 10.37 -21.79
CA ILE A 70 14.65 10.80 -21.85
C ILE A 70 14.03 10.74 -20.44
N ILE A 71 13.32 11.80 -20.08
CA ILE A 71 12.56 11.87 -18.84
C ILE A 71 11.17 11.31 -19.09
N GLN A 72 10.78 10.32 -18.30
CA GLN A 72 9.46 9.68 -18.37
C GLN A 72 8.86 9.50 -16.99
N SER A 73 7.53 9.54 -16.91
CA SER A 73 6.79 9.24 -15.69
C SER A 73 6.34 7.78 -15.73
N ILE A 74 6.73 7.02 -14.72
CA ILE A 74 6.38 5.62 -14.58
C ILE A 74 5.71 5.36 -13.22
N PRO A 75 4.91 4.30 -13.07
CA PRO A 75 4.46 3.85 -11.76
C PRO A 75 5.65 3.55 -10.84
N SER A 76 5.60 3.96 -9.56
CA SER A 76 6.71 3.77 -8.61
C SER A 76 7.16 2.31 -8.48
N ILE A 77 6.23 1.37 -8.63
CA ILE A 77 6.52 -0.07 -8.59
C ILE A 77 7.45 -0.55 -9.74
N ASN A 78 7.57 0.23 -10.81
CA ASN A 78 8.41 -0.09 -11.97
C ASN A 78 9.80 0.57 -11.91
N VAL A 79 10.12 1.24 -10.80
CA VAL A 79 11.47 1.76 -10.55
C VAL A 79 12.39 0.59 -10.23
N VAL A 80 13.53 0.55 -10.92
CA VAL A 80 14.53 -0.51 -10.75
C VAL A 80 15.88 0.07 -10.34
N PRO A 81 16.74 -0.71 -9.69
CA PRO A 81 18.11 -0.30 -9.39
C PRO A 81 18.82 0.16 -10.66
N GLY A 82 19.51 1.31 -10.59
CA GLY A 82 20.15 1.95 -11.74
C GLY A 82 19.34 3.07 -12.38
N ASP A 83 18.07 3.23 -12.08
CA ASP A 83 17.27 4.36 -12.54
C ASP A 83 17.76 5.70 -11.94
N LEU A 84 17.80 6.73 -12.77
CA LEU A 84 18.02 8.09 -12.30
C LEU A 84 16.67 8.75 -12.03
N ILE A 85 16.33 8.88 -10.75
CA ILE A 85 15.07 9.45 -10.29
C ILE A 85 15.17 10.97 -10.21
N ILE A 86 14.16 11.67 -10.68
CA ILE A 86 14.03 13.13 -10.56
C ILE A 86 13.01 13.42 -9.47
N ILE A 87 13.47 14.02 -8.38
CA ILE A 87 12.65 14.36 -7.24
C ILE A 87 12.33 15.86 -7.31
N GLU A 88 11.06 16.21 -7.30
CA GLU A 88 10.57 17.59 -7.28
C GLU A 88 9.93 17.89 -5.92
N THR A 89 9.80 19.15 -5.58
CA THR A 89 9.09 19.57 -4.36
C THR A 89 7.66 19.05 -4.35
N GLY A 90 7.23 18.47 -3.24
CA GLY A 90 5.93 17.83 -3.09
C GLY A 90 5.88 16.41 -3.66
N SER A 91 6.96 15.91 -4.26
CA SER A 91 7.01 14.54 -4.76
C SER A 91 7.20 13.54 -3.63
N TYR A 92 6.48 12.44 -3.76
CA TYR A 92 6.72 11.23 -2.96
C TYR A 92 7.96 10.51 -3.48
N ILE A 93 8.84 10.08 -2.59
CA ILE A 93 10.06 9.35 -2.94
C ILE A 93 9.71 7.89 -3.15
N PRO A 94 9.90 7.36 -4.38
CA PRO A 94 9.38 6.05 -4.76
C PRO A 94 10.20 4.87 -4.23
N ALA A 95 11.48 5.09 -3.97
CA ALA A 95 12.42 4.06 -3.53
C ALA A 95 13.62 4.70 -2.83
N ASP A 96 14.36 3.89 -2.09
CA ASP A 96 15.62 4.30 -1.48
C ASP A 96 16.64 4.61 -2.58
N ALA A 97 17.30 5.75 -2.46
CA ALA A 97 18.22 6.18 -3.49
C ALA A 97 19.36 7.06 -2.96
N ARG A 98 20.53 6.89 -3.57
CA ARG A 98 21.69 7.75 -3.34
C ARG A 98 21.55 9.06 -4.11
N LEU A 99 21.79 10.19 -3.45
CA LEU A 99 21.80 11.50 -4.10
C LEU A 99 23.01 11.65 -5.02
N VAL A 100 22.74 11.97 -6.29
CA VAL A 100 23.77 12.30 -7.28
C VAL A 100 23.98 13.81 -7.35
N LYS A 101 22.89 14.57 -7.24
CA LYS A 101 22.91 16.04 -7.27
C LYS A 101 21.72 16.58 -6.51
N SER A 102 21.95 17.51 -5.60
CA SER A 102 20.91 18.15 -4.82
C SER A 102 21.07 19.68 -4.81
N TYR A 103 19.95 20.38 -4.72
CA TYR A 103 19.91 21.83 -4.52
C TYR A 103 18.93 22.15 -3.40
N ASN A 104 19.45 22.33 -2.19
CA ASN A 104 18.64 22.63 -0.99
C ASN A 104 17.45 21.64 -0.82
N LEU A 105 17.68 20.37 -1.09
CA LEU A 105 16.66 19.35 -0.89
C LEU A 105 16.41 19.17 0.59
N LYS A 106 15.17 19.32 1.00
CA LYS A 106 14.70 18.92 2.32
C LYS A 106 13.69 17.80 2.17
N VAL A 107 13.83 16.78 2.99
CA VAL A 107 12.96 15.61 2.99
C VAL A 107 12.33 15.47 4.36
N GLU A 108 11.03 15.26 4.39
CA GLU A 108 10.30 14.90 5.59
C GLU A 108 10.38 13.40 5.78
N GLU A 109 11.09 12.97 6.82
CA GLU A 109 11.38 11.56 7.14
C GLU A 109 10.66 11.09 8.41
N SER A 110 9.58 11.77 8.79
CA SER A 110 8.82 11.48 10.01
C SER A 110 8.30 10.03 10.09
N ALA A 111 8.03 9.42 8.94
CA ALA A 111 7.62 8.01 8.86
C ALA A 111 8.75 7.02 9.27
N LEU A 112 10.02 7.43 9.17
CA LEU A 112 11.19 6.60 9.46
C LEU A 112 11.82 6.92 10.81
N THR A 113 12.00 8.20 11.10
CA THR A 113 12.73 8.68 12.29
C THR A 113 11.80 9.10 13.42
N GLY A 114 10.51 9.34 13.12
CA GLY A 114 9.57 9.95 14.07
C GLY A 114 9.72 11.47 14.23
N GLU A 115 10.71 12.08 13.59
CA GLU A 115 10.96 13.53 13.67
C GLU A 115 10.19 14.26 12.56
N THR A 116 9.44 15.30 12.94
CA THR A 116 8.63 16.09 12.00
C THR A 116 9.40 17.21 11.30
N VAL A 117 10.63 17.46 11.71
CA VAL A 117 11.46 18.51 11.11
C VAL A 117 12.10 17.99 9.82
N PRO A 118 11.90 18.67 8.67
CA PRO A 118 12.49 18.23 7.42
C PRO A 118 14.03 18.27 7.46
N VAL A 119 14.66 17.15 7.07
CA VAL A 119 16.12 17.00 7.04
C VAL A 119 16.69 17.57 5.76
N LEU A 120 17.69 18.43 5.88
CA LEU A 120 18.44 18.93 4.72
C LEU A 120 19.38 17.83 4.21
N LYS A 121 19.28 17.52 2.93
CA LYS A 121 20.08 16.48 2.28
C LYS A 121 21.26 17.10 1.52
N ASP A 122 22.42 16.42 1.59
CA ASP A 122 23.67 16.86 0.94
C ASP A 122 24.32 15.67 0.21
N GLU A 123 24.41 15.74 -1.12
CA GLU A 123 25.03 14.70 -1.95
C GLU A 123 26.52 14.51 -1.70
N ARG A 124 27.19 15.51 -1.12
CA ARG A 124 28.65 15.48 -0.88
C ARG A 124 29.04 14.95 0.48
N ALA A 125 28.07 14.69 1.34
CA ALA A 125 28.34 14.20 2.68
C ALA A 125 29.03 12.83 2.63
N ILE A 126 30.15 12.71 3.33
CA ILE A 126 30.86 11.46 3.56
C ILE A 126 30.46 10.98 4.95
N LEU A 127 29.79 9.86 5.01
CA LEU A 127 29.20 9.31 6.22
C LEU A 127 29.99 8.07 6.67
N SER A 128 29.92 7.77 7.96
CA SER A 128 30.49 6.53 8.51
C SER A 128 29.62 5.33 8.09
N GLU A 129 30.22 4.15 7.86
CA GLU A 129 29.52 2.90 7.58
C GLU A 129 28.46 2.51 8.63
N LYS A 130 28.59 3.01 9.85
CA LYS A 130 27.68 2.72 10.96
C LYS A 130 26.73 3.89 11.28
N ALA A 131 26.55 4.85 10.36
CA ALA A 131 25.64 5.96 10.59
C ALA A 131 24.17 5.45 10.68
N PRO A 132 23.39 5.89 11.69
CA PRO A 132 21.98 5.57 11.77
C PRO A 132 21.22 6.15 10.57
N ILE A 133 20.06 5.58 10.23
CA ILE A 133 19.26 5.95 9.04
C ILE A 133 18.95 7.47 9.02
N GLY A 134 18.63 8.05 10.18
CA GLY A 134 18.33 9.49 10.29
C GLY A 134 19.51 10.42 9.93
N ASP A 135 20.74 9.93 10.05
CA ASP A 135 21.95 10.71 9.75
C ASP A 135 22.44 10.52 8.30
N LEU A 136 21.78 9.66 7.51
CA LEU A 136 22.12 9.42 6.11
C LEU A 136 21.64 10.58 5.22
N ILE A 137 22.29 11.74 5.37
CA ILE A 137 21.92 12.96 4.63
C ILE A 137 22.28 12.93 3.15
N ASN A 138 23.06 11.95 2.71
CA ASN A 138 23.42 11.74 1.30
C ASN A 138 22.52 10.76 0.58
N MET A 139 21.50 10.24 1.27
CA MET A 139 20.49 9.33 0.74
C MET A 139 19.08 9.87 0.96
N VAL A 140 18.14 9.36 0.19
CA VAL A 140 16.70 9.56 0.35
C VAL A 140 16.03 8.21 0.44
N PHE A 141 14.95 8.13 1.20
CA PHE A 141 14.27 6.88 1.50
C PHE A 141 12.86 6.85 0.92
N GLY A 142 12.43 5.68 0.48
CA GLY A 142 11.06 5.44 0.06
C GLY A 142 10.06 5.79 1.16
N ALA A 143 8.84 6.10 0.76
CA ALA A 143 7.77 6.52 1.68
C ALA A 143 7.96 7.88 2.38
N THR A 144 8.93 8.68 1.95
CA THR A 144 9.16 10.05 2.44
C THR A 144 8.75 11.10 1.40
N ILE A 145 8.68 12.37 1.79
CA ILE A 145 8.20 13.46 0.93
C ILE A 145 9.27 14.55 0.82
N ALA A 146 9.54 14.96 -0.42
CA ALA A 146 10.41 16.10 -0.68
C ALA A 146 9.66 17.41 -0.45
N VAL A 147 10.10 18.23 0.54
CA VAL A 147 9.42 19.49 0.92
C VAL A 147 10.07 20.74 0.34
N ALA A 148 11.31 20.65 -0.15
CA ALA A 148 11.99 21.75 -0.82
C ALA A 148 12.97 21.26 -1.89
N ARG A 149 12.97 21.92 -3.01
CA ARG A 149 13.75 21.90 -4.26
C ARG A 149 14.46 20.62 -4.77
N THR A 150 14.50 20.56 -6.08
CA THR A 150 14.79 19.52 -7.09
C THR A 150 16.11 18.77 -6.89
N CYS A 151 16.02 17.44 -6.94
CA CYS A 151 17.17 16.55 -6.93
C CYS A 151 17.14 15.51 -8.05
N ARG A 152 18.33 15.03 -8.41
CA ARG A 152 18.52 13.79 -9.17
C ARG A 152 19.11 12.75 -8.23
N SER A 153 18.46 11.62 -8.07
CA SER A 153 18.96 10.51 -7.27
C SER A 153 19.06 9.25 -8.15
N ASN A 154 19.99 8.38 -7.80
CA ASN A 154 20.18 7.09 -8.45
C ASN A 154 19.68 5.97 -7.51
N SER A 155 18.85 5.07 -8.02
CA SER A 155 18.27 3.95 -7.26
C SER A 155 19.25 2.78 -7.08
N ASN A 156 20.55 3.06 -6.98
CA ASN A 156 21.53 2.04 -6.62
C ASN A 156 21.56 1.84 -5.11
N THR A 157 20.70 0.98 -4.59
CA THR A 157 20.90 0.40 -3.28
C THR A 157 21.76 -0.84 -3.50
N GLU A 158 23.06 -0.73 -3.25
CA GLU A 158 23.90 -1.89 -3.03
C GLU A 158 23.42 -2.56 -1.75
N GLN A 159 22.82 -3.73 -1.91
CA GLN A 159 22.66 -4.68 -0.81
C GLN A 159 24.01 -5.37 -0.64
N GLU A 160 24.76 -4.99 0.36
CA GLU A 160 25.73 -5.84 1.05
C GLU A 160 25.17 -6.29 2.39
#